data_c8b4277ec531442df10fe509edcddcdd
#
_entry.id   c8b4277ec531442df10fe509edcddcdd
#
_cell.length_a   1.000
_cell.length_b   1.000
_cell.length_c   1.000
_cell.angle_alpha   90.00
_cell.angle_beta   90.00
_cell.angle_gamma   90.00
#
_symmetry.space_group_name_H-M   'P 1'
#
loop_
_entity.id
_entity.type
_entity.pdbx_description
1 polymer ?
#
loop_
_entity_poly.entity_id
_entity_poly.type
_entity_poly.pdbx_seq_one_letter_code
_entity_poly.pdbx_strand_id
1 'polypeptide(L)'
;MKKLSVLAMVLILCLALGAALAQEEVNVYNWYDYMDEEVFELFEQETGIHVNKMYFTTNEDMMVQLRVSPGAYDLVFPSDYCVERMISEGLIQEIDFSKVPNFSYIAANLTNPDYDPENKYSVPFMWGTVGILYDTTKVEGEVTSWSILWDEKYADDIIMLDSIRDTMGITLKYLGYSMNTREIPELKAARDLLIQQKPLVKAYYVDETKDKMALGEAALALMWSGDALYAMEKNENLAYAVPIEGSNIWIDPMVIPATAKNKENAEKLIDFLCRPDIAQRNCEYIWYSSPNTGAIELMGEDYTENSTINPGEEVVARCEFFHDIPDQYLGTYNRFWSDVKNAR
;
A
#
# COMPACT_ATOMS: atom_id res chain seq x y z
N MET A 1 66.75 18.97 1.12
CA MET A 1 65.97 18.30 0.08
C MET A 1 65.29 17.03 0.59
N LYS A 2 65.96 16.06 1.22
CA LYS A 2 65.35 14.81 1.71
C LYS A 2 64.21 15.02 2.75
N LYS A 3 64.25 16.04 3.62
CA LYS A 3 63.17 16.30 4.61
C LYS A 3 61.91 16.93 3.99
N LEU A 4 62.01 17.66 2.89
CA LEU A 4 60.88 18.19 2.17
C LEU A 4 60.12 17.13 1.39
N SER A 5 60.86 16.14 0.84
CA SER A 5 60.27 15.03 0.10
C SER A 5 59.49 14.05 1.02
N VAL A 6 59.94 13.85 2.27
CA VAL A 6 59.22 13.04 3.26
C VAL A 6 57.96 13.72 3.74
N LEU A 7 57.99 15.04 3.95
CA LEU A 7 56.81 15.82 4.36
C LEU A 7 55.76 15.85 3.26
N ALA A 8 56.13 15.98 1.98
CA ALA A 8 55.23 15.90 0.84
C ALA A 8 54.61 14.52 0.67
N MET A 9 55.38 13.46 0.91
CA MET A 9 54.87 12.07 0.82
C MET A 9 53.91 11.72 1.96
N VAL A 10 54.14 12.25 3.17
CA VAL A 10 53.21 12.09 4.30
C VAL A 10 51.93 12.93 4.07
N LEU A 11 51.99 14.10 3.50
CA LEU A 11 50.85 14.92 3.15
C LEU A 11 49.98 14.27 2.05
N ILE A 12 50.59 13.64 1.05
CA ILE A 12 49.90 12.92 -0.02
C ILE A 12 49.26 11.63 0.55
N LEU A 13 49.94 10.92 1.49
CA LEU A 13 49.38 9.75 2.16
C LEU A 13 48.19 10.13 3.08
N CYS A 14 48.26 11.27 3.77
CA CYS A 14 47.14 11.78 4.59
C CYS A 14 45.96 12.28 3.73
N LEU A 15 46.21 12.82 2.54
CA LEU A 15 45.16 13.19 1.58
C LEU A 15 44.50 11.97 0.91
N ALA A 16 45.27 10.86 0.73
CA ALA A 16 44.74 9.60 0.21
C ALA A 16 43.95 8.79 1.25
N LEU A 17 44.23 8.98 2.55
CA LEU A 17 43.45 8.36 3.64
C LEU A 17 42.24 9.22 4.07
N GLY A 18 42.13 10.43 3.58
CA GLY A 18 41.04 11.37 3.91
C GLY A 18 39.86 11.38 2.94
N ALA A 19 39.88 10.60 1.88
CA ALA A 19 38.66 10.19 1.20
C ALA A 19 38.03 9.08 2.04
N ALA A 20 37.44 9.42 3.17
CA ALA A 20 36.36 8.59 3.72
C ALA A 20 35.41 8.38 2.53
N LEU A 21 35.39 7.18 1.97
CA LEU A 21 34.36 6.80 1.02
C LEU A 21 33.06 7.13 1.73
N ALA A 22 32.32 8.14 1.22
CA ALA A 22 31.00 8.41 1.73
C ALA A 22 30.29 7.06 1.68
N GLN A 23 29.79 6.60 2.81
CA GLN A 23 29.05 5.34 2.86
C GLN A 23 27.94 5.43 1.83
N GLU A 24 27.86 4.48 0.93
CA GLU A 24 26.74 4.42 0.00
C GLU A 24 25.47 4.27 0.80
N GLU A 25 24.44 5.02 0.43
CA GLU A 25 23.17 5.04 1.14
C GLU A 25 21.99 5.06 0.19
N VAL A 26 20.82 4.68 0.70
CA VAL A 26 19.52 4.83 0.06
C VAL A 26 18.51 5.31 1.08
N ASN A 27 17.75 6.35 0.73
CA ASN A 27 16.75 6.97 1.60
C ASN A 27 15.36 6.43 1.22
N VAL A 28 14.81 5.58 2.07
CA VAL A 28 13.52 4.91 1.88
C VAL A 28 12.42 5.68 2.62
N TYR A 29 11.30 5.95 1.95
CA TYR A 29 10.12 6.57 2.52
C TYR A 29 8.91 5.64 2.30
N ASN A 30 8.49 4.96 3.37
CA ASN A 30 7.52 3.89 3.34
C ASN A 30 6.37 4.13 4.33
N TRP A 31 5.36 3.31 4.27
CA TRP A 31 4.35 3.19 5.31
C TRP A 31 4.99 2.68 6.60
N TYR A 32 4.38 3.04 7.74
CA TYR A 32 4.80 2.47 9.02
C TYR A 32 4.42 0.97 9.05
N ASP A 33 5.30 0.13 9.62
CA ASP A 33 5.09 -1.33 9.77
C ASP A 33 4.76 -2.08 8.45
N TYR A 34 5.38 -1.66 7.35
CA TYR A 34 5.11 -2.16 5.99
C TYR A 34 6.34 -2.78 5.31
N MET A 35 7.26 -3.30 6.12
CA MET A 35 8.46 -4.02 5.69
C MET A 35 9.05 -4.76 6.88
N ASP A 36 9.52 -6.00 6.67
CA ASP A 36 10.36 -6.67 7.66
C ASP A 36 11.69 -5.93 7.78
N GLU A 37 11.97 -5.37 8.95
CA GLU A 37 13.18 -4.59 9.21
C GLU A 37 14.47 -5.38 8.95
N GLU A 38 14.47 -6.70 9.16
CA GLU A 38 15.62 -7.57 8.89
C GLU A 38 15.92 -7.68 7.38
N VAL A 39 14.96 -7.38 6.50
CA VAL A 39 15.19 -7.31 5.04
C VAL A 39 16.15 -6.17 4.70
N PHE A 40 16.01 -5.01 5.36
CA PHE A 40 16.96 -3.92 5.17
C PHE A 40 18.35 -4.27 5.71
N GLU A 41 18.44 -4.96 6.85
CA GLU A 41 19.73 -5.42 7.39
C GLU A 41 20.42 -6.42 6.45
N LEU A 42 19.66 -7.32 5.82
CA LEU A 42 20.18 -8.24 4.80
C LEU A 42 20.71 -7.50 3.58
N PHE A 43 19.95 -6.50 3.09
CA PHE A 43 20.40 -5.65 1.99
C PHE A 43 21.72 -4.93 2.32
N GLU A 44 21.82 -4.33 3.51
CA GLU A 44 23.04 -3.66 3.97
C GLU A 44 24.23 -4.64 4.07
N GLN A 45 23.99 -5.85 4.58
CA GLN A 45 25.03 -6.88 4.69
C GLN A 45 25.55 -7.36 3.33
N GLU A 46 24.64 -7.52 2.35
CA GLU A 46 25.00 -8.01 1.02
C GLU A 46 25.65 -6.94 0.13
N THR A 47 25.24 -5.68 0.27
CA THR A 47 25.63 -4.62 -0.66
C THR A 47 26.59 -3.59 -0.07
N GLY A 48 26.63 -3.46 1.25
CA GLY A 48 27.33 -2.36 1.95
C GLY A 48 26.62 -1.01 1.87
N ILE A 49 25.42 -0.94 1.28
CA ILE A 49 24.63 0.27 1.13
C ILE A 49 23.74 0.44 2.37
N HIS A 50 23.89 1.57 3.07
CA HIS A 50 23.10 1.88 4.25
C HIS A 50 21.69 2.33 3.90
N VAL A 51 20.67 1.81 4.61
CA VAL A 51 19.26 2.18 4.40
C VAL A 51 18.78 3.15 5.47
N ASN A 52 18.55 4.40 5.08
CA ASN A 52 17.89 5.39 5.93
C ASN A 52 16.36 5.26 5.77
N LYS A 53 15.66 4.98 6.87
CA LYS A 53 14.22 4.71 6.88
C LYS A 53 13.44 5.91 7.39
N MET A 54 12.40 6.28 6.65
CA MET A 54 11.45 7.33 7.01
C MET A 54 10.05 6.81 6.71
N TYR A 55 9.04 7.26 7.47
CA TYR A 55 7.71 6.72 7.40
C TYR A 55 6.66 7.81 7.20
N PHE A 56 5.57 7.45 6.53
CA PHE A 56 4.37 8.26 6.39
C PHE A 56 3.12 7.44 6.74
N THR A 57 2.01 8.13 6.97
CA THR A 57 0.73 7.52 7.34
C THR A 57 -0.37 7.78 6.32
N THR A 58 -0.18 8.76 5.42
CA THR A 58 -1.11 9.07 4.34
C THR A 58 -0.38 9.40 3.06
N ASN A 59 -0.97 9.05 1.91
CA ASN A 59 -0.44 9.43 0.60
C ASN A 59 -0.36 10.95 0.43
N GLU A 60 -1.31 11.69 1.01
CA GLU A 60 -1.39 13.14 0.94
C GLU A 60 -0.17 13.79 1.62
N ASP A 61 0.20 13.33 2.82
CA ASP A 61 1.38 13.81 3.55
C ASP A 61 2.66 13.44 2.79
N MET A 62 2.75 12.21 2.27
CA MET A 62 3.87 11.75 1.46
C MET A 62 4.06 12.67 0.25
N MET A 63 3.00 12.96 -0.51
CA MET A 63 3.04 13.85 -1.67
C MET A 63 3.49 15.27 -1.32
N VAL A 64 3.04 15.81 -0.17
CA VAL A 64 3.49 17.12 0.32
C VAL A 64 4.99 17.08 0.62
N GLN A 65 5.47 16.05 1.32
CA GLN A 65 6.88 15.92 1.68
C GLN A 65 7.79 15.78 0.46
N LEU A 66 7.40 15.06 -0.57
CA LEU A 66 8.17 14.97 -1.82
C LEU A 66 8.37 16.34 -2.48
N ARG A 67 7.34 17.21 -2.42
CA ARG A 67 7.41 18.57 -2.99
C ARG A 67 8.26 19.54 -2.16
N VAL A 68 8.19 19.45 -0.83
CA VAL A 68 8.89 20.42 0.07
C VAL A 68 10.31 19.99 0.43
N SER A 69 10.67 18.72 0.23
CA SER A 69 11.96 18.13 0.58
C SER A 69 12.64 17.46 -0.61
N PRO A 70 12.92 18.17 -1.72
CA PRO A 70 13.51 17.57 -2.91
C PRO A 70 14.88 16.96 -2.60
N GLY A 71 15.05 15.70 -3.03
CA GLY A 71 16.30 14.93 -2.82
C GLY A 71 16.48 14.40 -1.40
N ALA A 72 15.42 14.36 -0.59
CA ALA A 72 15.43 13.70 0.71
C ALA A 72 15.17 12.21 0.63
N TYR A 73 14.54 11.73 -0.45
CA TYR A 73 14.10 10.36 -0.63
C TYR A 73 14.59 9.80 -1.95
N ASP A 74 14.92 8.52 -1.97
CA ASP A 74 15.42 7.80 -3.15
C ASP A 74 14.46 6.70 -3.60
N LEU A 75 13.72 6.09 -2.67
CA LEU A 75 12.70 5.07 -2.92
C LEU A 75 11.46 5.38 -2.09
N VAL A 76 10.27 5.31 -2.71
CA VAL A 76 8.97 5.60 -2.05
C VAL A 76 7.96 4.52 -2.43
N PHE A 77 7.01 4.23 -1.53
CA PHE A 77 5.97 3.20 -1.66
C PHE A 77 4.56 3.82 -1.64
N PRO A 78 4.16 4.56 -2.68
CA PRO A 78 2.81 5.13 -2.77
C PRO A 78 1.76 4.06 -3.09
N SER A 79 0.48 4.41 -2.94
CA SER A 79 -0.59 3.64 -3.56
C SER A 79 -0.75 4.00 -5.05
N ASP A 80 -1.35 3.10 -5.81
CA ASP A 80 -1.54 3.14 -7.26
C ASP A 80 -2.06 4.49 -7.79
N TYR A 81 -3.16 5.01 -7.23
CA TYR A 81 -3.73 6.31 -7.65
C TYR A 81 -2.78 7.51 -7.45
N CYS A 82 -1.86 7.40 -6.50
CA CYS A 82 -0.84 8.41 -6.30
C CYS A 82 0.23 8.36 -7.39
N VAL A 83 0.57 7.18 -7.88
CA VAL A 83 1.54 7.03 -8.99
C VAL A 83 1.04 7.74 -10.23
N GLU A 84 -0.25 7.61 -10.58
CA GLU A 84 -0.87 8.34 -11.70
C GLU A 84 -0.63 9.86 -11.59
N ARG A 85 -0.88 10.42 -10.40
CA ARG A 85 -0.61 11.84 -10.12
C ARG A 85 0.87 12.17 -10.16
N MET A 86 1.73 11.34 -9.55
CA MET A 86 3.18 11.56 -9.51
C MET A 86 3.80 11.59 -10.91
N ILE A 87 3.32 10.73 -11.83
CA ILE A 87 3.73 10.75 -13.24
C ILE A 87 3.28 12.06 -13.89
N SER A 88 2.01 12.42 -13.74
CA SER A 88 1.45 13.63 -14.38
C SER A 88 2.11 14.93 -13.91
N GLU A 89 2.55 14.97 -12.65
CA GLU A 89 3.25 16.12 -12.06
C GLU A 89 4.78 16.07 -12.23
N GLY A 90 5.33 14.99 -12.80
CA GLY A 90 6.79 14.81 -12.98
C GLY A 90 7.55 14.66 -11.64
N LEU A 91 6.90 14.09 -10.61
CA LEU A 91 7.49 13.87 -9.29
C LEU A 91 8.33 12.61 -9.20
N ILE A 92 8.21 11.70 -10.16
CA ILE A 92 8.98 10.46 -10.23
C ILE A 92 9.69 10.34 -11.57
N GLN A 93 10.71 9.50 -11.64
CA GLN A 93 11.52 9.26 -12.81
C GLN A 93 11.46 7.79 -13.24
N GLU A 94 11.76 7.54 -14.51
CA GLU A 94 11.80 6.19 -15.09
C GLU A 94 12.84 5.31 -14.37
N ILE A 95 12.49 4.04 -14.16
CA ILE A 95 13.35 2.99 -13.62
C ILE A 95 14.12 2.35 -14.77
N ASP A 96 15.41 2.10 -14.60
CA ASP A 96 16.22 1.33 -15.53
C ASP A 96 16.04 -0.18 -15.24
N PHE A 97 15.08 -0.79 -15.91
CA PHE A 97 14.77 -2.21 -15.72
C PHE A 97 15.93 -3.16 -16.08
N SER A 98 16.95 -2.70 -16.81
CA SER A 98 18.16 -3.50 -16.99
C SER A 98 18.95 -3.73 -15.69
N LYS A 99 18.69 -2.90 -14.68
CA LYS A 99 19.26 -3.00 -13.32
C LYS A 99 18.35 -3.69 -12.32
N VAL A 100 17.14 -4.09 -12.75
CA VAL A 100 16.11 -4.76 -11.94
C VAL A 100 15.71 -6.10 -12.58
N PRO A 101 16.65 -7.03 -12.80
CA PRO A 101 16.38 -8.31 -13.47
C PRO A 101 15.33 -9.16 -12.73
N ASN A 102 15.23 -9.05 -11.40
CA ASN A 102 14.24 -9.77 -10.60
C ASN A 102 12.80 -9.26 -10.82
N PHE A 103 12.59 -8.15 -11.56
CA PHE A 103 11.26 -7.74 -12.04
C PHE A 103 10.58 -8.87 -12.85
N SER A 104 11.35 -9.76 -13.44
CA SER A 104 10.83 -10.93 -14.17
C SER A 104 9.97 -11.88 -13.32
N TYR A 105 10.04 -11.78 -11.99
CA TYR A 105 9.18 -12.54 -11.08
C TYR A 105 7.83 -11.86 -10.81
N ILE A 106 7.63 -10.61 -11.22
CA ILE A 106 6.34 -9.93 -11.05
C ILE A 106 5.30 -10.55 -11.98
N ALA A 107 4.15 -10.91 -11.41
CA ALA A 107 3.05 -11.56 -12.12
C ALA A 107 2.56 -10.70 -13.29
N ALA A 108 2.39 -11.30 -14.46
CA ALA A 108 2.08 -10.61 -15.71
C ALA A 108 0.76 -9.80 -15.66
N ASN A 109 -0.22 -10.25 -14.87
CA ASN A 109 -1.50 -9.55 -14.67
C ASN A 109 -1.40 -8.32 -13.74
N LEU A 110 -0.27 -8.11 -13.07
CA LEU A 110 0.02 -6.96 -12.23
C LEU A 110 1.07 -6.02 -12.86
N THR A 111 1.50 -6.30 -14.10
CA THR A 111 2.37 -5.42 -14.90
C THR A 111 1.55 -4.60 -15.88
N ASN A 112 2.13 -3.49 -16.34
CA ASN A 112 1.50 -2.53 -17.25
C ASN A 112 0.12 -2.03 -16.76
N PRO A 113 0.01 -1.57 -15.51
CA PRO A 113 -1.24 -1.05 -14.98
C PRO A 113 -1.65 0.24 -15.68
N ASP A 114 -2.96 0.56 -15.67
CA ASP A 114 -3.50 1.75 -16.33
C ASP A 114 -2.85 3.06 -15.84
N TYR A 115 -2.39 3.10 -14.59
CA TYR A 115 -1.71 4.27 -14.03
C TYR A 115 -0.24 4.42 -14.46
N ASP A 116 0.39 3.34 -14.95
CA ASP A 116 1.76 3.32 -15.50
C ASP A 116 1.81 2.40 -16.73
N PRO A 117 1.17 2.79 -17.86
CA PRO A 117 1.15 2.01 -19.08
C PRO A 117 2.57 1.77 -19.59
N GLU A 118 3.07 0.68 -19.89
CA GLU A 118 4.46 0.32 -20.24
C GLU A 118 5.37 0.10 -19.03
N ASN A 119 4.86 0.26 -17.80
CA ASN A 119 5.59 -0.06 -16.56
C ASN A 119 6.95 0.63 -16.49
N LYS A 120 6.97 1.96 -16.69
CA LYS A 120 8.22 2.74 -16.75
C LYS A 120 8.67 3.26 -15.38
N TYR A 121 7.71 3.54 -14.49
CA TYR A 121 7.92 4.34 -13.29
C TYR A 121 7.78 3.53 -12.00
N SER A 122 7.17 2.35 -12.07
CA SER A 122 6.73 1.63 -10.87
C SER A 122 7.00 0.13 -10.94
N VAL A 123 7.26 -0.47 -9.78
CA VAL A 123 7.38 -1.92 -9.58
C VAL A 123 6.42 -2.34 -8.48
N PRO A 124 5.44 -3.22 -8.71
CA PRO A 124 4.54 -3.71 -7.68
C PRO A 124 5.28 -4.30 -6.49
N PHE A 125 4.89 -3.92 -5.27
CA PHE A 125 5.48 -4.43 -4.03
C PHE A 125 4.50 -5.31 -3.25
N MET A 126 3.31 -4.80 -2.95
CA MET A 126 2.19 -5.55 -2.36
C MET A 126 0.90 -5.19 -3.07
N TRP A 127 -0.10 -6.06 -2.97
CA TRP A 127 -1.45 -5.80 -3.47
C TRP A 127 -2.50 -6.45 -2.58
N GLY A 128 -3.75 -6.08 -2.77
CA GLY A 128 -4.84 -6.65 -2.00
C GLY A 128 -6.20 -6.11 -2.40
N THR A 129 -7.19 -6.47 -1.60
CA THR A 129 -8.58 -6.05 -1.78
C THR A 129 -9.10 -5.36 -0.53
N VAL A 130 -10.19 -4.62 -0.68
CA VAL A 130 -11.03 -4.17 0.44
C VAL A 130 -12.25 -5.09 0.52
N GLY A 131 -12.60 -5.49 1.73
CA GLY A 131 -13.74 -6.38 1.96
C GLY A 131 -14.35 -6.20 3.34
N ILE A 132 -15.19 -7.15 3.71
CA ILE A 132 -15.82 -7.21 5.02
C ILE A 132 -15.16 -8.32 5.82
N LEU A 133 -14.52 -7.98 6.94
CA LEU A 133 -14.15 -8.94 7.98
C LEU A 133 -15.32 -9.09 8.93
N TYR A 134 -15.72 -10.31 9.24
CA TYR A 134 -16.88 -10.55 10.08
C TYR A 134 -16.69 -11.72 11.05
N ASP A 135 -17.32 -11.63 12.22
CA ASP A 135 -17.33 -12.66 13.24
C ASP A 135 -18.45 -13.67 12.96
N THR A 136 -18.10 -14.89 12.57
CA THR A 136 -19.03 -15.96 12.21
C THR A 136 -19.89 -16.44 13.37
N THR A 137 -19.54 -16.11 14.61
CA THR A 137 -20.35 -16.39 15.81
C THR A 137 -21.46 -15.36 16.03
N LYS A 138 -21.33 -14.17 15.43
CA LYS A 138 -22.29 -13.07 15.53
C LYS A 138 -23.10 -12.88 14.23
N VAL A 139 -22.49 -13.19 13.09
CA VAL A 139 -23.08 -13.03 11.76
C VAL A 139 -23.51 -14.40 11.24
N GLU A 140 -24.80 -14.55 10.93
CA GLU A 140 -25.35 -15.80 10.41
C GLU A 140 -25.21 -15.90 8.89
N GLY A 141 -24.60 -17.00 8.42
CA GLY A 141 -24.41 -17.27 7.00
C GLY A 141 -23.24 -16.56 6.36
N GLU A 142 -23.14 -16.67 5.04
CA GLU A 142 -22.11 -16.03 4.24
C GLU A 142 -22.40 -14.54 4.01
N VAL A 143 -21.38 -13.71 4.16
CA VAL A 143 -21.44 -12.29 3.77
C VAL A 143 -21.15 -12.17 2.29
N THR A 144 -22.15 -11.77 1.49
CA THR A 144 -22.04 -11.68 0.03
C THR A 144 -22.31 -10.32 -0.54
N SER A 145 -22.82 -9.38 0.25
CA SER A 145 -23.20 -8.02 -0.20
C SER A 145 -22.77 -6.95 0.79
N TRP A 146 -22.42 -5.77 0.29
CA TRP A 146 -22.16 -4.58 1.11
C TRP A 146 -23.38 -4.17 1.95
N SER A 147 -24.61 -4.60 1.57
CA SER A 147 -25.85 -4.25 2.27
C SER A 147 -25.82 -4.57 3.76
N ILE A 148 -25.05 -5.58 4.19
CA ILE A 148 -24.94 -5.97 5.59
C ILE A 148 -24.40 -4.84 6.49
N LEU A 149 -23.59 -3.93 5.93
CA LEU A 149 -23.08 -2.76 6.65
C LEU A 149 -24.17 -1.70 6.94
N TRP A 150 -25.38 -1.87 6.41
CA TRP A 150 -26.56 -1.05 6.67
C TRP A 150 -27.66 -1.81 7.39
N ASP A 151 -27.40 -3.04 7.86
CA ASP A 151 -28.38 -3.84 8.60
C ASP A 151 -28.44 -3.41 10.07
N GLU A 152 -29.62 -2.92 10.49
CA GLU A 152 -29.87 -2.46 11.87
C GLU A 152 -29.64 -3.56 12.92
N LYS A 153 -29.60 -4.84 12.52
CA LYS A 153 -29.27 -5.95 13.42
C LYS A 153 -27.87 -5.78 14.04
N TYR A 154 -26.97 -5.11 13.34
CA TYR A 154 -25.57 -4.90 13.76
C TYR A 154 -25.31 -3.46 14.25
N ALA A 155 -26.36 -2.74 14.69
CA ALA A 155 -26.18 -1.39 15.21
C ALA A 155 -25.21 -1.36 16.39
N ASP A 156 -24.27 -0.39 16.37
CA ASP A 156 -23.16 -0.23 17.33
C ASP A 156 -22.17 -1.42 17.36
N ASP A 157 -22.14 -2.23 16.28
CA ASP A 157 -21.25 -3.40 16.16
C ASP A 157 -20.55 -3.46 14.78
N ILE A 158 -20.49 -2.31 14.08
CA ILE A 158 -19.83 -2.12 12.78
C ILE A 158 -18.65 -1.16 12.92
N ILE A 159 -17.49 -1.56 12.46
CA ILE A 159 -16.31 -0.68 12.32
C ILE A 159 -16.13 -0.34 10.84
N MET A 160 -16.01 0.95 10.55
CA MET A 160 -15.71 1.43 9.19
C MET A 160 -14.28 1.94 9.11
N LEU A 161 -13.66 1.85 7.95
CA LEU A 161 -12.34 2.46 7.72
C LEU A 161 -12.44 3.99 7.74
N ASP A 162 -11.55 4.64 8.47
CA ASP A 162 -11.34 6.08 8.40
C ASP A 162 -10.52 6.46 7.16
N SER A 163 -10.93 5.92 6.03
CA SER A 163 -10.41 6.18 4.70
C SER A 163 -11.55 6.68 3.81
N ILE A 164 -11.40 7.92 3.34
CA ILE A 164 -12.41 8.54 2.48
C ILE A 164 -12.59 7.76 1.17
N ARG A 165 -11.47 7.29 0.58
CA ARG A 165 -11.49 6.60 -0.71
C ARG A 165 -12.20 5.24 -0.57
N ASP A 166 -11.82 4.44 0.42
CA ASP A 166 -12.38 3.11 0.62
C ASP A 166 -13.85 3.18 1.02
N THR A 167 -14.18 3.97 2.06
CA THR A 167 -15.55 4.05 2.59
C THR A 167 -16.53 4.66 1.60
N MET A 168 -16.15 5.73 0.89
CA MET A 168 -16.99 6.27 -0.20
C MET A 168 -17.04 5.31 -1.38
N GLY A 169 -15.93 4.68 -1.73
CA GLY A 169 -15.80 3.76 -2.86
C GLY A 169 -16.70 2.54 -2.74
N ILE A 170 -16.67 1.83 -1.62
CA ILE A 170 -17.55 0.66 -1.42
C ILE A 170 -19.03 1.07 -1.40
N THR A 171 -19.34 2.26 -0.90
CA THR A 171 -20.70 2.77 -0.90
C THR A 171 -21.18 3.08 -2.32
N LEU A 172 -20.30 3.59 -3.19
CA LEU A 172 -20.58 3.78 -4.62
C LEU A 172 -20.81 2.41 -5.31
N LYS A 173 -19.98 1.41 -5.02
CA LYS A 173 -20.19 0.03 -5.56
C LYS A 173 -21.53 -0.53 -5.12
N TYR A 174 -21.89 -0.38 -3.86
CA TYR A 174 -23.18 -0.82 -3.34
C TYR A 174 -24.35 -0.14 -4.04
N LEU A 175 -24.21 1.12 -4.44
CA LEU A 175 -25.19 1.86 -5.23
C LEU A 175 -25.15 1.52 -6.74
N GLY A 176 -24.24 0.68 -7.18
CA GLY A 176 -24.07 0.29 -8.59
C GLY A 176 -23.30 1.31 -9.43
N TYR A 177 -22.54 2.20 -8.79
CA TYR A 177 -21.69 3.19 -9.45
C TYR A 177 -20.22 2.75 -9.49
N SER A 178 -19.42 3.37 -10.35
CA SER A 178 -17.96 3.22 -10.31
C SER A 178 -17.38 3.91 -9.07
N MET A 179 -16.36 3.29 -8.45
CA MET A 179 -15.59 3.90 -7.36
C MET A 179 -14.83 5.16 -7.79
N ASN A 180 -14.66 5.34 -9.10
CA ASN A 180 -13.95 6.45 -9.72
C ASN A 180 -14.90 7.49 -10.34
N THR A 181 -16.21 7.43 -10.02
CA THR A 181 -17.16 8.39 -10.55
C THR A 181 -16.79 9.83 -10.20
N ARG A 182 -17.01 10.72 -11.16
CA ARG A 182 -16.86 12.18 -10.99
C ARG A 182 -18.21 12.90 -10.99
N GLU A 183 -19.31 12.13 -11.05
CA GLU A 183 -20.66 12.64 -11.07
C GLU A 183 -21.09 13.07 -9.65
N ILE A 184 -21.26 14.38 -9.46
CA ILE A 184 -21.63 14.94 -8.14
C ILE A 184 -22.93 14.33 -7.58
N PRO A 185 -23.98 14.04 -8.37
CA PRO A 185 -25.18 13.36 -7.87
C PRO A 185 -24.89 11.98 -7.27
N GLU A 186 -23.96 11.19 -7.87
CA GLU A 186 -23.58 9.85 -7.40
C GLU A 186 -22.78 9.95 -6.10
N LEU A 187 -21.79 10.84 -6.06
CA LEU A 187 -21.01 11.13 -4.86
C LEU A 187 -21.91 11.61 -3.70
N LYS A 188 -22.92 12.42 -4.03
CA LYS A 188 -23.92 12.87 -3.05
C LYS A 188 -24.78 11.70 -2.54
N ALA A 189 -25.19 10.78 -3.42
CA ALA A 189 -25.97 9.60 -3.03
C ALA A 189 -25.17 8.72 -2.06
N ALA A 190 -23.88 8.49 -2.33
CA ALA A 190 -23.00 7.75 -1.44
C ALA A 190 -22.85 8.43 -0.07
N ARG A 191 -22.61 9.76 -0.05
CA ARG A 191 -22.58 10.54 1.20
C ARG A 191 -23.89 10.40 1.99
N ASP A 192 -25.04 10.58 1.33
CA ASP A 192 -26.35 10.54 2.00
C ASP A 192 -26.62 9.13 2.58
N LEU A 193 -26.20 8.07 1.90
CA LEU A 193 -26.31 6.69 2.38
C LEU A 193 -25.37 6.42 3.58
N LEU A 194 -24.15 6.95 3.57
CA LEU A 194 -23.22 6.85 4.71
C LEU A 194 -23.73 7.65 5.93
N ILE A 195 -24.41 8.78 5.71
CA ILE A 195 -25.08 9.52 6.81
C ILE A 195 -26.20 8.68 7.42
N GLN A 196 -26.96 7.93 6.61
CA GLN A 196 -27.97 7.00 7.12
C GLN A 196 -27.35 5.81 7.88
N GLN A 197 -26.16 5.35 7.49
CA GLN A 197 -25.41 4.29 8.18
C GLN A 197 -24.85 4.76 9.52
N LYS A 198 -24.54 6.03 9.67
CA LYS A 198 -23.82 6.59 10.81
C LYS A 198 -24.30 6.13 12.19
N PRO A 199 -25.63 6.01 12.46
CA PRO A 199 -26.14 5.51 13.74
C PRO A 199 -25.81 4.03 14.01
N LEU A 200 -25.44 3.25 12.97
CA LEU A 200 -25.09 1.84 13.09
C LEU A 200 -23.58 1.64 13.36
N VAL A 201 -22.78 2.65 13.05
CA VAL A 201 -21.33 2.56 13.10
C VAL A 201 -20.83 2.81 14.52
N LYS A 202 -20.13 1.82 15.07
CA LYS A 202 -19.45 1.90 16.37
C LYS A 202 -18.31 2.89 16.34
N ALA A 203 -17.46 2.79 15.31
CA ALA A 203 -16.29 3.64 15.16
C ALA A 203 -15.76 3.68 13.73
N TYR A 204 -14.93 4.68 13.46
CA TYR A 204 -14.07 4.77 12.28
C TYR A 204 -12.62 4.65 12.75
N TYR A 205 -11.92 3.61 12.32
CA TYR A 205 -10.51 3.36 12.62
C TYR A 205 -9.72 3.04 11.35
N VAL A 206 -8.42 3.02 11.45
CA VAL A 206 -7.49 2.53 10.43
C VAL A 206 -6.79 1.28 11.01
N ASP A 207 -5.57 1.40 11.46
CA ASP A 207 -4.73 0.27 11.90
C ASP A 207 -5.29 -0.48 13.13
N GLU A 208 -6.00 0.21 14.02
CA GLU A 208 -6.58 -0.38 15.23
C GLU A 208 -7.69 -1.39 14.95
N THR A 209 -8.28 -1.34 13.73
CA THR A 209 -9.41 -2.21 13.35
C THR A 209 -9.05 -3.67 13.46
N LYS A 210 -7.85 -4.08 13.00
CA LYS A 210 -7.40 -5.47 13.02
C LYS A 210 -7.35 -6.05 14.44
N ASP A 211 -6.81 -5.29 15.40
CA ASP A 211 -6.71 -5.73 16.78
C ASP A 211 -8.08 -5.80 17.45
N LYS A 212 -8.97 -4.84 17.17
CA LYS A 212 -10.34 -4.86 17.70
C LYS A 212 -11.15 -6.04 17.18
N MET A 213 -11.03 -6.36 15.91
CA MET A 213 -11.70 -7.53 15.34
C MET A 213 -11.10 -8.83 15.90
N ALA A 214 -9.78 -8.94 16.05
CA ALA A 214 -9.14 -10.08 16.68
C ALA A 214 -9.63 -10.31 18.11
N LEU A 215 -9.92 -9.24 18.86
CA LEU A 215 -10.49 -9.30 20.22
C LEU A 215 -12.02 -9.51 20.25
N GLY A 216 -12.69 -9.58 19.09
CA GLY A 216 -14.15 -9.77 19.01
C GLY A 216 -14.95 -8.53 19.43
N GLU A 217 -14.38 -7.32 19.35
CA GLU A 217 -15.05 -6.09 19.77
C GLU A 217 -16.13 -5.60 18.80
N ALA A 218 -16.22 -6.16 17.58
CA ALA A 218 -17.27 -5.86 16.61
C ALA A 218 -17.72 -7.11 15.84
N ALA A 219 -18.91 -7.06 15.25
CA ALA A 219 -19.43 -8.11 14.39
C ALA A 219 -18.93 -8.00 12.95
N LEU A 220 -18.79 -6.76 12.47
CA LEU A 220 -18.45 -6.43 11.08
C LEU A 220 -17.39 -5.33 11.04
N ALA A 221 -16.47 -5.45 10.11
CA ALA A 221 -15.52 -4.37 9.81
C ALA A 221 -15.28 -4.25 8.30
N LEU A 222 -15.28 -3.01 7.80
CA LEU A 222 -14.65 -2.72 6.51
C LEU A 222 -13.14 -2.76 6.70
N MET A 223 -12.41 -3.56 5.87
CA MET A 223 -11.00 -3.83 6.13
C MET A 223 -10.24 -4.19 4.86
N TRP A 224 -8.94 -3.93 4.85
CA TRP A 224 -8.02 -4.45 3.85
C TRP A 224 -7.69 -5.92 4.10
N SER A 225 -7.44 -6.65 3.03
CA SER A 225 -7.28 -8.12 3.08
C SER A 225 -6.13 -8.60 3.97
N GLY A 226 -4.98 -7.90 3.99
CA GLY A 226 -3.84 -8.28 4.84
C GLY A 226 -4.13 -8.09 6.33
N ASP A 227 -4.74 -6.96 6.72
CA ASP A 227 -5.17 -6.74 8.10
C ASP A 227 -6.24 -7.73 8.53
N ALA A 228 -7.12 -8.13 7.58
CA ALA A 228 -8.10 -9.18 7.83
C ALA A 228 -7.43 -10.53 8.11
N LEU A 229 -6.41 -10.89 7.32
CA LEU A 229 -5.61 -12.11 7.54
C LEU A 229 -4.93 -12.11 8.90
N TYR A 230 -4.29 -11.00 9.27
CA TYR A 230 -3.67 -10.85 10.59
C TYR A 230 -4.70 -11.06 11.72
N ALA A 231 -5.90 -10.51 11.58
CA ALA A 231 -6.96 -10.69 12.58
C ALA A 231 -7.49 -12.14 12.62
N MET A 232 -7.65 -12.77 11.45
CA MET A 232 -8.10 -14.16 11.31
C MET A 232 -7.11 -15.16 11.91
N GLU A 233 -5.80 -14.90 11.80
CA GLU A 233 -4.77 -15.71 12.44
C GLU A 233 -4.88 -15.69 13.98
N LYS A 234 -5.35 -14.59 14.55
CA LYS A 234 -5.54 -14.44 16.00
C LYS A 234 -6.91 -14.88 16.51
N ASN A 235 -7.90 -14.97 15.62
CA ASN A 235 -9.27 -15.33 15.96
C ASN A 235 -9.90 -16.17 14.84
N GLU A 236 -9.94 -17.47 15.03
CA GLU A 236 -10.47 -18.47 14.09
C GLU A 236 -11.97 -18.30 13.76
N ASN A 237 -12.70 -17.49 14.54
CA ASN A 237 -14.09 -17.20 14.27
C ASN A 237 -14.30 -16.08 13.25
N LEU A 238 -13.23 -15.46 12.75
CA LEU A 238 -13.32 -14.43 11.75
C LEU A 238 -13.28 -15.01 10.33
N ALA A 239 -14.02 -14.38 9.42
CA ALA A 239 -13.98 -14.67 8.00
C ALA A 239 -13.99 -13.37 7.20
N TYR A 240 -13.43 -13.42 5.98
CA TYR A 240 -13.33 -12.26 5.10
C TYR A 240 -14.09 -12.50 3.80
N ALA A 241 -14.77 -11.48 3.30
CA ALA A 241 -15.52 -11.57 2.05
C ALA A 241 -15.39 -10.30 1.22
N VAL A 242 -15.17 -10.46 -0.08
CA VAL A 242 -15.31 -9.38 -1.08
C VAL A 242 -16.71 -9.50 -1.70
N PRO A 243 -17.61 -8.53 -1.46
CA PRO A 243 -19.00 -8.58 -1.91
C PRO A 243 -19.17 -8.66 -3.44
N ILE A 244 -20.35 -9.16 -3.84
CA ILE A 244 -20.68 -9.40 -5.26
C ILE A 244 -20.78 -8.14 -6.09
N GLU A 245 -21.06 -7.00 -5.47
CA GLU A 245 -21.09 -5.70 -6.15
C GLU A 245 -19.69 -5.24 -6.59
N GLY A 246 -18.64 -5.93 -6.14
CA GLY A 246 -17.25 -5.59 -6.37
C GLY A 246 -16.68 -4.66 -5.32
N SER A 247 -15.40 -4.40 -5.39
CA SER A 247 -14.65 -3.64 -4.42
C SER A 247 -13.46 -2.91 -5.02
N ASN A 248 -12.63 -2.31 -4.18
CA ASN A 248 -11.31 -1.85 -4.53
C ASN A 248 -10.33 -3.05 -4.59
N ILE A 249 -9.55 -3.10 -5.64
CA ILE A 249 -8.29 -3.81 -5.72
C ILE A 249 -7.19 -2.75 -5.81
N TRP A 250 -6.15 -2.87 -5.02
CA TRP A 250 -5.09 -1.87 -4.94
C TRP A 250 -3.72 -2.52 -5.07
N ILE A 251 -2.76 -1.72 -5.54
CA ILE A 251 -1.35 -2.06 -5.58
C ILE A 251 -0.59 -0.93 -4.92
N ASP A 252 0.35 -1.25 -4.05
CA ASP A 252 1.35 -0.32 -3.55
C ASP A 252 2.67 -0.62 -4.25
N PRO A 253 3.07 0.21 -5.22
CA PRO A 253 4.31 -0.01 -5.94
C PRO A 253 5.49 0.75 -5.34
N MET A 254 6.67 0.34 -5.73
CA MET A 254 7.94 1.03 -5.51
C MET A 254 8.17 2.04 -6.63
N VAL A 255 8.50 3.29 -6.29
CA VAL A 255 8.79 4.36 -7.25
C VAL A 255 10.03 5.16 -6.84
N ILE A 256 10.73 5.75 -7.81
CA ILE A 256 11.92 6.56 -7.59
C ILE A 256 11.57 8.04 -7.80
N PRO A 257 11.66 8.91 -6.77
CA PRO A 257 11.43 10.35 -6.91
C PRO A 257 12.32 10.97 -8.00
N ALA A 258 11.79 11.93 -8.75
CA ALA A 258 12.54 12.65 -9.79
C ALA A 258 13.79 13.36 -9.25
N THR A 259 13.78 13.69 -7.96
CA THR A 259 14.87 14.37 -7.26
C THR A 259 15.79 13.43 -6.48
N ALA A 260 15.62 12.12 -6.58
CA ALA A 260 16.44 11.12 -5.91
C ALA A 260 17.93 11.32 -6.23
N LYS A 261 18.76 11.27 -5.20
CA LYS A 261 20.22 11.45 -5.32
C LYS A 261 20.94 10.13 -5.54
N ASN A 262 20.36 9.05 -5.02
CA ASN A 262 20.96 7.72 -5.00
C ASN A 262 20.14 6.73 -5.85
N LYS A 263 19.75 7.15 -7.08
CA LYS A 263 18.92 6.35 -8.00
C LYS A 263 19.44 4.93 -8.19
N GLU A 264 20.76 4.78 -8.41
CA GLU A 264 21.36 3.45 -8.63
C GLU A 264 21.23 2.53 -7.41
N ASN A 265 21.31 3.09 -6.20
CA ASN A 265 21.10 2.33 -4.97
C ASN A 265 19.61 2.00 -4.75
N ALA A 266 18.71 2.89 -5.16
CA ALA A 266 17.27 2.61 -5.16
C ALA A 266 16.93 1.47 -6.14
N GLU A 267 17.48 1.48 -7.35
CA GLU A 267 17.31 0.38 -8.33
C GLU A 267 17.86 -0.97 -7.81
N LYS A 268 19.01 -0.96 -7.13
CA LYS A 268 19.54 -2.16 -6.46
C LYS A 268 18.62 -2.67 -5.35
N LEU A 269 18.04 -1.75 -4.56
CA LEU A 269 17.11 -2.13 -3.50
C LEU A 269 15.79 -2.66 -4.09
N ILE A 270 15.25 -2.06 -5.14
CA ILE A 270 14.09 -2.58 -5.86
C ILE A 270 14.35 -4.00 -6.37
N ASP A 271 15.51 -4.23 -7.01
CA ASP A 271 15.89 -5.56 -7.50
C ASP A 271 16.00 -6.58 -6.36
N PHE A 272 16.61 -6.19 -5.25
CA PHE A 272 16.72 -7.01 -4.05
C PHE A 272 15.34 -7.38 -3.47
N LEU A 273 14.42 -6.41 -3.38
CA LEU A 273 13.05 -6.63 -2.89
C LEU A 273 12.22 -7.51 -3.83
N CYS A 274 12.56 -7.58 -5.11
CA CYS A 274 11.94 -8.47 -6.08
C CYS A 274 12.51 -9.90 -6.08
N ARG A 275 13.52 -10.22 -5.27
CA ARG A 275 13.98 -11.59 -5.10
C ARG A 275 12.89 -12.45 -4.45
N PRO A 276 12.66 -13.68 -4.93
CA PRO A 276 11.62 -14.56 -4.37
C PRO A 276 11.71 -14.78 -2.86
N ASP A 277 12.90 -15.05 -2.33
CA ASP A 277 13.16 -15.29 -0.91
C ASP A 277 12.89 -14.04 -0.05
N ILE A 278 13.21 -12.86 -0.57
CA ILE A 278 12.98 -11.58 0.11
C ILE A 278 11.50 -11.17 0.03
N ALA A 279 10.87 -11.34 -1.13
CA ALA A 279 9.45 -11.06 -1.31
C ALA A 279 8.57 -11.99 -0.45
N GLN A 280 8.93 -13.28 -0.34
CA GLN A 280 8.29 -14.23 0.57
C GLN A 280 8.34 -13.70 2.01
N ARG A 281 9.55 -13.34 2.48
CA ARG A 281 9.75 -12.87 3.85
C ARG A 281 8.91 -11.63 4.18
N ASN A 282 8.88 -10.65 3.27
CA ASN A 282 8.05 -9.47 3.44
C ASN A 282 6.55 -9.82 3.47
N CYS A 283 6.12 -10.71 2.60
CA CYS A 283 4.73 -11.15 2.54
C CYS A 283 4.29 -11.85 3.84
N GLU A 284 5.14 -12.73 4.39
CA GLU A 284 4.90 -13.43 5.66
C GLU A 284 4.86 -12.46 6.86
N TYR A 285 5.61 -11.33 6.78
CA TYR A 285 5.60 -10.30 7.82
C TYR A 285 4.36 -9.38 7.71
N ILE A 286 4.06 -8.91 6.49
CA ILE A 286 3.05 -7.87 6.24
C ILE A 286 1.63 -8.47 6.10
N TRP A 287 1.52 -9.75 5.73
CA TRP A 287 0.26 -10.47 5.48
C TRP A 287 -0.50 -10.07 4.21
N TYR A 288 0.02 -9.15 3.39
CA TYR A 288 -0.59 -8.79 2.12
C TYR A 288 -0.15 -9.72 0.98
N SER A 289 -0.91 -9.68 -0.11
CA SER A 289 -0.66 -10.52 -1.28
C SER A 289 0.61 -10.10 -2.00
N SER A 290 1.45 -11.07 -2.33
CA SER A 290 2.67 -10.84 -3.09
C SER A 290 2.37 -10.71 -4.58
N PRO A 291 2.94 -9.73 -5.29
CA PRO A 291 2.94 -9.72 -6.74
C PRO A 291 4.01 -10.66 -7.35
N ASN A 292 4.85 -11.28 -6.52
CA ASN A 292 6.03 -12.05 -6.93
C ASN A 292 5.72 -13.54 -7.05
N THR A 293 5.71 -14.06 -8.28
CA THR A 293 5.38 -15.47 -8.58
C THR A 293 6.33 -16.46 -7.93
N GLY A 294 7.63 -16.12 -7.85
CA GLY A 294 8.62 -16.98 -7.18
C GLY A 294 8.40 -17.04 -5.66
N ALA A 295 8.01 -15.93 -5.04
CA ALA A 295 7.64 -15.91 -3.62
C ALA A 295 6.39 -16.76 -3.35
N ILE A 296 5.36 -16.65 -4.21
CA ILE A 296 4.14 -17.45 -4.12
C ILE A 296 4.46 -18.94 -4.19
N GLU A 297 5.36 -19.36 -5.10
CA GLU A 297 5.80 -20.75 -5.19
C GLU A 297 6.51 -21.23 -3.90
N LEU A 298 7.29 -20.37 -3.25
CA LEU A 298 7.99 -20.69 -1.99
C LEU A 298 7.02 -20.81 -0.80
N MET A 299 5.93 -20.03 -0.79
CA MET A 299 4.92 -20.06 0.28
C MET A 299 3.99 -21.28 0.23
N GLY A 300 3.89 -21.95 -0.92
CA GLY A 300 3.20 -23.23 -1.07
C GLY A 300 1.67 -23.15 -1.19
N GLU A 301 1.02 -24.34 -1.09
CA GLU A 301 -0.41 -24.50 -1.40
C GLU A 301 -1.31 -23.75 -0.41
N ASP A 302 -1.01 -23.75 0.87
CA ASP A 302 -1.81 -23.07 1.90
C ASP A 302 -1.98 -21.57 1.62
N TYR A 303 -0.95 -20.94 1.06
CA TYR A 303 -0.99 -19.55 0.63
C TYR A 303 -1.79 -19.38 -0.67
N THR A 304 -1.56 -20.23 -1.66
CA THR A 304 -2.20 -20.10 -2.98
C THR A 304 -3.69 -20.41 -2.96
N GLU A 305 -4.14 -21.30 -2.05
CA GLU A 305 -5.54 -21.68 -1.88
C GLU A 305 -6.32 -20.70 -0.98
N ASN A 306 -5.65 -19.81 -0.28
CA ASN A 306 -6.31 -18.82 0.57
C ASN A 306 -6.99 -17.73 -0.27
N SER A 307 -8.31 -17.75 -0.32
CA SER A 307 -9.11 -16.80 -1.12
C SER A 307 -9.05 -15.34 -0.64
N THR A 308 -8.60 -15.08 0.57
CA THR A 308 -8.38 -13.71 1.07
C THR A 308 -7.11 -13.12 0.47
N ILE A 309 -6.09 -13.96 0.27
CA ILE A 309 -4.80 -13.57 -0.36
C ILE A 309 -4.95 -13.57 -1.88
N ASN A 310 -5.48 -14.66 -2.43
CA ASN A 310 -5.64 -14.90 -3.86
C ASN A 310 -7.12 -14.97 -4.21
N PRO A 311 -7.82 -13.83 -4.25
CA PRO A 311 -9.20 -13.82 -4.69
C PRO A 311 -9.28 -14.33 -6.13
N GLY A 312 -10.24 -15.24 -6.39
CA GLY A 312 -10.42 -15.83 -7.71
C GLY A 312 -10.66 -14.78 -8.80
N GLU A 313 -10.44 -15.14 -10.06
CA GLU A 313 -10.59 -14.25 -11.22
C GLU A 313 -11.97 -13.56 -11.27
N GLU A 314 -13.05 -14.23 -10.85
CA GLU A 314 -14.38 -13.67 -10.77
C GLU A 314 -14.48 -12.52 -9.75
N VAL A 315 -13.72 -12.59 -8.64
CA VAL A 315 -13.65 -11.54 -7.64
C VAL A 315 -12.89 -10.35 -8.20
N VAL A 316 -11.71 -10.59 -8.77
CA VAL A 316 -10.86 -9.56 -9.38
C VAL A 316 -11.60 -8.83 -10.51
N ALA A 317 -12.30 -9.56 -11.37
CA ALA A 317 -13.02 -8.99 -12.51
C ALA A 317 -14.14 -7.98 -12.15
N ARG A 318 -14.65 -8.02 -10.91
CA ARG A 318 -15.66 -7.06 -10.44
C ARG A 318 -15.09 -5.94 -9.58
N CYS A 319 -13.80 -5.99 -9.26
CA CYS A 319 -13.10 -4.94 -8.53
C CYS A 319 -12.60 -3.84 -9.46
N GLU A 320 -12.36 -2.66 -8.91
CA GLU A 320 -11.79 -1.51 -9.61
C GLU A 320 -10.53 -1.04 -8.89
N PHE A 321 -9.52 -0.61 -9.65
CA PHE A 321 -8.44 0.21 -9.12
C PHE A 321 -8.94 1.64 -8.88
N PHE A 322 -8.38 2.32 -7.89
CA PHE A 322 -8.60 3.74 -7.76
C PHE A 322 -7.78 4.51 -8.80
N HIS A 323 -8.41 5.53 -9.39
CA HIS A 323 -7.73 6.55 -10.17
C HIS A 323 -7.53 7.84 -9.37
N ASP A 324 -6.63 8.69 -9.83
CA ASP A 324 -6.44 10.00 -9.22
C ASP A 324 -7.74 10.83 -9.24
N ILE A 325 -7.99 11.53 -8.14
CA ILE A 325 -9.10 12.49 -8.07
C ILE A 325 -8.58 13.85 -8.51
N PRO A 326 -9.01 14.38 -9.67
CA PRO A 326 -8.59 15.72 -10.09
C PRO A 326 -8.93 16.79 -9.04
N ASP A 327 -8.05 17.77 -8.88
CA ASP A 327 -8.11 18.80 -7.83
C ASP A 327 -9.47 19.47 -7.68
N GLN A 328 -10.18 19.67 -8.80
CA GLN A 328 -11.52 20.27 -8.81
C GLN A 328 -12.57 19.47 -8.01
N TYR A 329 -12.35 18.16 -7.79
CA TYR A 329 -13.24 17.28 -7.04
C TYR A 329 -12.79 17.05 -5.59
N LEU A 330 -11.52 17.27 -5.26
CA LEU A 330 -10.96 17.04 -3.91
C LEU A 330 -11.76 17.79 -2.84
N GLY A 331 -12.10 19.07 -3.10
CA GLY A 331 -12.92 19.85 -2.17
C GLY A 331 -14.33 19.27 -1.95
N THR A 332 -14.89 18.58 -2.95
CA THR A 332 -16.19 17.92 -2.81
C THR A 332 -16.08 16.64 -2.00
N TYR A 333 -15.08 15.81 -2.26
CA TYR A 333 -14.79 14.59 -1.48
C TYR A 333 -14.58 14.93 0.00
N ASN A 334 -13.69 15.88 0.31
CA ASN A 334 -13.37 16.29 1.67
C ASN A 334 -14.61 16.85 2.41
N ARG A 335 -15.43 17.66 1.73
CA ARG A 335 -16.68 18.17 2.30
C ARG A 335 -17.67 17.04 2.59
N PHE A 336 -17.88 16.11 1.64
CA PHE A 336 -18.81 14.99 1.82
C PHE A 336 -18.36 14.06 2.94
N TRP A 337 -17.05 13.80 3.04
CA TRP A 337 -16.51 13.03 4.15
C TRP A 337 -16.70 13.73 5.50
N SER A 338 -16.46 15.04 5.53
CA SER A 338 -16.75 15.83 6.72
C SER A 338 -18.25 15.80 7.10
N ASP A 339 -19.16 15.84 6.12
CA ASP A 339 -20.60 15.71 6.37
C ASP A 339 -20.92 14.36 7.04
N VAL A 340 -20.35 13.26 6.54
CA VAL A 340 -20.49 11.90 7.11
C VAL A 340 -19.96 11.83 8.54
N LYS A 341 -18.72 12.28 8.76
CA LYS A 341 -18.06 12.21 10.07
C LYS A 341 -18.80 13.04 11.14
N ASN A 342 -19.40 14.17 10.77
CA ASN A 342 -20.12 15.08 11.66
C ASN A 342 -21.63 14.80 11.77
N ALA A 343 -22.18 13.84 11.01
CA ALA A 343 -23.57 13.42 11.13
C ALA A 343 -23.85 12.85 12.54
N ARG A 344 -25.07 13.13 13.06
CA ARG A 344 -25.51 12.70 14.40
C ARG A 344 -26.52 11.57 14.27
#